data_0aa99128defd813c5b9a3f1dca06e8d0
#
_entry.id   0aa99128defd813c5b9a3f1dca06e8d0
#
_cell.length_a   1.000
_cell.length_b   1.000
_cell.length_c   1.000
_cell.angle_alpha   90.00
_cell.angle_beta   90.00
_cell.angle_gamma   90.00
#
_symmetry.space_group_name_H-M   'P 1'
#
loop_
_entity.id
_entity.type
_entity.pdbx_description
1 polymer ?
#
loop_
_entity_poly.entity_id
_entity_poly.type
_entity_poly.pdbx_seq_one_letter_code
_entity_poly.pdbx_strand_id
1 'polypeptide(L)'
;MFYVVRSGCAWRLLPSDFGPWQTVYGCFRRWSQDWTWTFIHDTLRDYVRKTEERKVAPTAAIIDSQSVKVPDQAGERGYDAGKKVSGRKRHLAVDCLGLILAIMITPAAVQDRDAAKGLIKVLVSLYGRLQVIWADGGYLGALVQWVKQLRPFGKLRLEIVRRCDQTKGFKVLPKRWIVERTFGWLYKSRRLRSDYEVRLDHSEAMIRICMIRLMLKRLAKAS
;
A
#
# COMPACT_ATOMS: atom_id res chain seq x y z
N MET A 1 16.78 -10.22 -1.37
CA MET A 1 15.66 -9.30 -1.75
C MET A 1 15.56 -8.08 -0.85
N PHE A 2 15.62 -8.19 0.48
CA PHE A 2 15.62 -7.02 1.38
C PHE A 2 16.75 -6.02 1.07
N TYR A 3 17.91 -6.52 0.66
CA TYR A 3 19.01 -5.67 0.23
C TYR A 3 18.63 -4.80 -0.98
N VAL A 4 18.05 -5.40 -2.04
CA VAL A 4 17.59 -4.67 -3.25
C VAL A 4 16.57 -3.60 -2.89
N VAL A 5 15.56 -3.94 -2.09
CA VAL A 5 14.53 -2.97 -1.66
C VAL A 5 15.16 -1.82 -0.86
N ARG A 6 16.08 -2.12 0.05
CA ARG A 6 16.68 -1.13 0.93
C ARG A 6 17.69 -0.23 0.22
N SER A 7 18.61 -0.82 -0.56
CA SER A 7 19.68 -0.11 -1.25
C SER A 7 19.21 0.60 -2.53
N GLY A 8 18.18 0.04 -3.19
CA GLY A 8 17.71 0.51 -4.50
C GLY A 8 18.59 0.07 -5.65
N CYS A 9 19.56 -0.86 -5.45
CA CYS A 9 20.45 -1.31 -6.50
C CYS A 9 19.70 -2.00 -7.64
N ALA A 10 20.25 -1.94 -8.85
CA ALA A 10 19.79 -2.76 -9.95
C ALA A 10 20.05 -4.25 -9.64
N TRP A 11 19.20 -5.15 -10.14
CA TRP A 11 19.36 -6.60 -9.92
C TRP A 11 20.75 -7.10 -10.31
N ARG A 12 21.28 -6.62 -11.43
CA ARG A 12 22.63 -6.99 -11.93
C ARG A 12 23.78 -6.52 -11.04
N LEU A 13 23.52 -5.56 -10.15
CA LEU A 13 24.49 -5.00 -9.19
C LEU A 13 24.29 -5.59 -7.78
N LEU A 14 23.57 -6.70 -7.67
CA LEU A 14 23.45 -7.42 -6.40
C LEU A 14 24.82 -7.99 -6.02
N PRO A 15 25.32 -7.75 -4.78
CA PRO A 15 26.57 -8.30 -4.32
C PRO A 15 26.65 -9.82 -4.44
N SER A 16 27.83 -10.35 -4.79
CA SER A 16 28.08 -11.79 -4.98
C SER A 16 27.75 -12.65 -3.76
N ASP A 17 27.82 -12.06 -2.55
CA ASP A 17 27.45 -12.72 -1.27
C ASP A 17 26.01 -13.25 -1.25
N PHE A 18 25.14 -12.70 -2.08
CA PHE A 18 23.75 -13.15 -2.22
C PHE A 18 23.55 -14.23 -3.30
N GLY A 19 24.65 -14.67 -3.94
CA GLY A 19 24.64 -15.57 -5.08
C GLY A 19 24.28 -14.88 -6.40
N PRO A 20 24.15 -15.66 -7.50
CA PRO A 20 23.88 -15.12 -8.84
C PRO A 20 22.57 -14.31 -8.86
N TRP A 21 22.63 -13.07 -9.35
CA TRP A 21 21.48 -12.18 -9.39
C TRP A 21 20.29 -12.78 -10.18
N GLN A 22 20.57 -13.61 -11.20
CA GLN A 22 19.54 -14.28 -12.00
C GLN A 22 18.68 -15.22 -11.14
N THR A 23 19.31 -15.99 -10.26
CA THR A 23 18.63 -16.90 -9.33
C THR A 23 17.74 -16.12 -8.35
N VAL A 24 18.30 -15.05 -7.77
CA VAL A 24 17.56 -14.20 -6.82
C VAL A 24 16.38 -13.50 -7.51
N TYR A 25 16.58 -12.98 -8.72
CA TYR A 25 15.52 -12.36 -9.52
C TYR A 25 14.47 -13.38 -9.96
N GLY A 26 14.90 -14.57 -10.38
CA GLY A 26 14.00 -15.67 -10.76
C GLY A 26 13.07 -16.07 -9.61
N CYS A 27 13.61 -16.15 -8.38
CA CYS A 27 12.82 -16.38 -7.18
C CYS A 27 11.85 -15.23 -6.89
N PHE A 28 12.31 -13.97 -6.97
CA PHE A 28 11.46 -12.79 -6.82
C PHE A 28 10.29 -12.81 -7.80
N ARG A 29 10.58 -13.05 -9.09
CA ARG A 29 9.56 -13.10 -10.15
C ARG A 29 8.53 -14.19 -9.90
N ARG A 30 8.96 -15.43 -9.62
CA ARG A 30 8.07 -16.55 -9.31
C ARG A 30 7.17 -16.23 -8.12
N TRP A 31 7.71 -15.76 -7.01
CA TRP A 31 6.95 -15.43 -5.81
C TRP A 31 6.04 -14.19 -5.96
N SER A 32 6.29 -13.36 -6.96
CA SER A 32 5.35 -12.29 -7.34
C SER A 32 4.15 -12.84 -8.11
N GLN A 33 4.35 -13.88 -8.93
CA GLN A 33 3.33 -14.47 -9.79
C GLN A 33 2.42 -15.48 -9.05
N ASP A 34 2.99 -16.25 -8.13
CA ASP A 34 2.30 -17.31 -7.38
C ASP A 34 1.73 -16.87 -6.04
N TRP A 35 1.68 -15.56 -5.80
CA TRP A 35 1.14 -14.93 -4.60
C TRP A 35 1.91 -15.23 -3.30
N THR A 36 3.09 -15.85 -3.35
CA THR A 36 3.91 -16.16 -2.17
C THR A 36 4.24 -14.90 -1.35
N TRP A 37 4.59 -13.78 -2.02
CA TRP A 37 4.82 -12.51 -1.29
C TRP A 37 3.58 -12.01 -0.55
N THR A 38 2.40 -12.19 -1.13
CA THR A 38 1.12 -11.83 -0.49
C THR A 38 0.87 -12.71 0.73
N PHE A 39 1.05 -14.02 0.58
CA PHE A 39 0.88 -14.98 1.67
C PHE A 39 1.80 -14.68 2.85
N ILE A 40 3.12 -14.49 2.61
CA ILE A 40 4.10 -14.16 3.66
C ILE A 40 3.73 -12.83 4.34
N HIS A 41 3.39 -11.82 3.55
CA HIS A 41 3.01 -10.50 4.06
C HIS A 41 1.78 -10.60 4.97
N ASP A 42 0.75 -11.28 4.53
CA ASP A 42 -0.53 -11.36 5.25
C ASP A 42 -0.40 -12.20 6.52
N THR A 43 0.36 -13.30 6.47
CA THR A 43 0.69 -14.10 7.65
C THR A 43 1.41 -13.26 8.71
N LEU A 44 2.45 -12.52 8.32
CA LEU A 44 3.18 -11.66 9.27
C LEU A 44 2.33 -10.51 9.80
N ARG A 45 1.46 -9.92 8.97
CA ARG A 45 0.49 -8.92 9.43
C ARG A 45 -0.39 -9.48 10.53
N ASP A 46 -0.89 -10.68 10.36
CA ASP A 46 -1.77 -11.33 11.31
C ASP A 46 -1.06 -11.63 12.63
N TYR A 47 0.22 -12.04 12.58
CA TYR A 47 1.07 -12.19 13.77
C TYR A 47 1.29 -10.84 14.48
N VAL A 48 1.71 -9.80 13.77
CA VAL A 48 1.89 -8.47 14.37
C VAL A 48 0.59 -7.96 14.99
N ARG A 49 -0.56 -8.15 14.33
CA ARG A 49 -1.85 -7.75 14.90
C ARG A 49 -2.14 -8.47 16.22
N LYS A 50 -1.87 -9.77 16.30
CA LYS A 50 -2.05 -10.56 17.53
C LYS A 50 -1.12 -10.07 18.65
N THR A 51 0.16 -9.80 18.35
CA THR A 51 1.13 -9.27 19.31
C THR A 51 0.72 -7.90 19.86
N GLU A 52 0.05 -7.09 19.04
CA GLU A 52 -0.50 -5.77 19.41
C GLU A 52 -1.94 -5.88 19.96
N GLU A 53 -2.37 -7.04 20.44
CA GLU A 53 -3.69 -7.34 21.01
C GLU A 53 -4.87 -6.94 20.09
N ARG A 54 -4.67 -7.06 18.76
CA ARG A 54 -5.69 -6.76 17.76
C ARG A 54 -6.25 -8.04 17.14
N LYS A 55 -7.55 -8.02 16.86
CA LYS A 55 -8.19 -9.11 16.09
C LYS A 55 -7.55 -9.19 14.71
N VAL A 56 -7.33 -10.41 14.21
CA VAL A 56 -6.75 -10.66 12.88
C VAL A 56 -7.55 -9.95 11.79
N ALA A 57 -8.88 -10.10 11.77
CA ALA A 57 -9.75 -9.39 10.85
C ALA A 57 -9.99 -7.94 11.29
N PRO A 58 -9.55 -6.93 10.53
CA PRO A 58 -9.77 -5.52 10.83
C PRO A 58 -11.25 -5.15 10.67
N THR A 59 -11.72 -4.22 11.51
CA THR A 59 -13.04 -3.60 11.39
C THR A 59 -12.98 -2.22 10.76
N ALA A 60 -11.78 -1.68 10.59
CA ALA A 60 -11.52 -0.36 10.03
C ALA A 60 -10.32 -0.39 9.08
N ALA A 61 -10.39 0.41 8.03
CA ALA A 61 -9.30 0.64 7.09
C ALA A 61 -9.13 2.15 6.84
N ILE A 62 -7.93 2.55 6.44
CA ILE A 62 -7.64 3.90 5.96
C ILE A 62 -7.11 3.75 4.54
N ILE A 63 -7.68 4.49 3.59
CA ILE A 63 -7.23 4.49 2.20
C ILE A 63 -6.63 5.83 1.82
N ASP A 64 -5.58 5.77 1.00
CA ASP A 64 -4.96 6.95 0.39
C ASP A 64 -4.13 6.54 -0.83
N SER A 65 -3.69 7.52 -1.62
CA SER A 65 -2.86 7.33 -2.81
C SER A 65 -1.58 8.16 -2.79
N GLN A 66 -0.52 7.57 -3.33
CA GLN A 66 0.75 8.25 -3.55
C GLN A 66 1.17 8.15 -5.02
N SER A 67 1.40 9.30 -5.67
CA SER A 67 2.00 9.33 -7.00
C SER A 67 3.51 9.22 -6.88
N VAL A 68 4.12 8.34 -7.68
CA VAL A 68 5.57 8.11 -7.73
C VAL A 68 6.07 8.20 -9.17
N LYS A 69 7.25 8.75 -9.35
CA LYS A 69 7.91 8.81 -10.65
C LYS A 69 8.23 7.41 -11.16
N VAL A 70 8.12 7.22 -12.47
CA VAL A 70 8.54 6.01 -13.19
C VAL A 70 9.62 6.43 -14.18
N PRO A 71 10.82 5.82 -14.14
CA PRO A 71 11.86 6.05 -15.15
C PRO A 71 11.38 5.62 -16.55
N ASP A 72 11.97 6.19 -17.59
CA ASP A 72 11.55 5.98 -18.99
C ASP A 72 11.59 4.52 -19.45
N GLN A 73 12.46 3.71 -18.84
CA GLN A 73 12.64 2.29 -19.16
C GLN A 73 11.62 1.36 -18.45
N ALA A 74 10.80 1.87 -17.54
CA ALA A 74 9.79 1.07 -16.85
C ALA A 74 8.45 1.10 -17.62
N GLY A 75 7.63 0.05 -17.45
CA GLY A 75 6.41 -0.18 -18.23
C GLY A 75 5.32 0.90 -18.12
N GLU A 76 4.05 0.49 -18.12
CA GLU A 76 2.88 1.37 -18.15
C GLU A 76 2.96 2.51 -17.11
N ARG A 77 2.72 3.73 -17.55
CA ARG A 77 2.72 4.96 -16.75
C ARG A 77 1.67 5.96 -17.24
N GLY A 78 1.37 6.98 -16.44
CA GLY A 78 0.48 8.09 -16.78
C GLY A 78 0.96 9.40 -16.16
N TYR A 79 0.21 10.47 -16.35
CA TYR A 79 0.52 11.79 -15.79
C TYR A 79 -0.52 12.24 -14.78
N ASP A 80 -0.12 12.50 -13.55
CA ASP A 80 -0.93 13.12 -12.51
C ASP A 80 -0.80 14.64 -12.64
N ALA A 81 -1.80 15.29 -13.22
CA ALA A 81 -1.79 16.74 -13.44
C ALA A 81 -1.83 17.53 -12.12
N GLY A 82 -2.50 17.01 -11.08
CA GLY A 82 -2.60 17.67 -9.78
C GLY A 82 -1.27 17.70 -9.02
N LYS A 83 -0.51 16.60 -9.09
CA LYS A 83 0.79 16.47 -8.42
C LYS A 83 1.98 16.73 -9.36
N LYS A 84 1.72 16.95 -10.66
CA LYS A 84 2.75 17.14 -11.72
C LYS A 84 3.76 16.00 -11.76
N VAL A 85 3.30 14.74 -11.65
CA VAL A 85 4.12 13.54 -11.63
C VAL A 85 3.79 12.66 -12.81
N SER A 86 4.81 12.38 -13.67
CA SER A 86 4.73 11.31 -14.67
C SER A 86 5.15 9.99 -14.01
N GLY A 87 4.22 9.01 -13.95
CA GLY A 87 4.51 7.77 -13.26
C GLY A 87 3.27 6.93 -12.95
N ARG A 88 3.26 6.37 -11.75
CA ARG A 88 2.20 5.50 -11.23
C ARG A 88 1.63 6.02 -9.92
N LYS A 89 0.41 5.61 -9.61
CA LYS A 89 -0.20 5.79 -8.29
C LYS A 89 -0.20 4.47 -7.53
N ARG A 90 0.19 4.54 -6.28
CA ARG A 90 0.11 3.47 -5.28
C ARG A 90 -1.11 3.75 -4.41
N HIS A 91 -2.16 2.98 -4.61
CA HIS A 91 -3.35 3.05 -3.76
C HIS A 91 -3.18 2.03 -2.65
N LEU A 92 -3.18 2.49 -1.42
CA LEU A 92 -3.03 1.65 -0.24
C LEU A 92 -4.28 1.68 0.62
N ALA A 93 -4.62 0.52 1.15
CA ALA A 93 -5.50 0.40 2.29
C ALA A 93 -4.70 -0.16 3.46
N VAL A 94 -4.74 0.51 4.60
CA VAL A 94 -4.02 0.10 5.81
C VAL A 94 -4.96 -0.03 6.99
N ASP A 95 -4.56 -0.81 7.98
CA ASP A 95 -5.24 -0.90 9.27
C ASP A 95 -4.81 0.22 10.25
N CYS A 96 -5.32 0.18 11.48
CA CYS A 96 -4.97 1.16 12.52
C CYS A 96 -3.49 1.11 12.96
N LEU A 97 -2.76 0.03 12.68
CA LEU A 97 -1.32 -0.10 12.93
C LEU A 97 -0.48 0.41 11.75
N GLY A 98 -1.11 0.77 10.63
CA GLY A 98 -0.46 1.14 9.36
C GLY A 98 0.01 -0.07 8.56
N LEU A 99 -0.48 -1.27 8.88
CA LEU A 99 -0.17 -2.48 8.12
C LEU A 99 -1.08 -2.56 6.89
N ILE A 100 -0.50 -2.93 5.76
CA ILE A 100 -1.21 -2.95 4.49
C ILE A 100 -2.24 -4.09 4.48
N LEU A 101 -3.47 -3.75 4.09
CA LEU A 101 -4.59 -4.66 3.89
C LEU A 101 -4.82 -4.99 2.42
N ALA A 102 -4.63 -3.99 1.56
CA ALA A 102 -4.71 -4.13 0.10
C ALA A 102 -3.82 -3.11 -0.58
N ILE A 103 -3.34 -3.46 -1.76
CA ILE A 103 -2.52 -2.61 -2.64
C ILE A 103 -3.14 -2.66 -4.04
N MET A 104 -3.11 -1.54 -4.73
CA MET A 104 -3.39 -1.44 -6.15
C MET A 104 -2.44 -0.42 -6.77
N ILE A 105 -1.83 -0.77 -7.90
CA ILE A 105 -0.97 0.12 -8.68
C ILE A 105 -1.68 0.46 -9.98
N THR A 106 -1.73 1.74 -10.31
CA THR A 106 -2.33 2.24 -11.56
C THR A 106 -1.41 3.24 -12.25
N PRO A 107 -1.58 3.50 -13.55
CA PRO A 107 -1.01 4.69 -14.17
C PRO A 107 -1.45 5.95 -13.40
N ALA A 108 -0.57 6.96 -13.31
CA ALA A 108 -0.84 8.16 -12.52
C ALA A 108 -2.01 9.01 -13.07
N ALA A 109 -2.44 8.81 -14.31
CA ALA A 109 -3.60 9.46 -14.91
C ALA A 109 -4.95 8.98 -14.33
N VAL A 110 -4.99 7.78 -13.73
CA VAL A 110 -6.21 7.23 -13.12
C VAL A 110 -6.60 8.06 -11.89
N GLN A 111 -7.87 8.46 -11.80
CA GLN A 111 -8.36 9.22 -10.66
C GLN A 111 -8.43 8.36 -9.40
N ASP A 112 -8.12 8.96 -8.25
CA ASP A 112 -8.08 8.24 -6.96
C ASP A 112 -9.44 7.61 -6.62
N ARG A 113 -10.55 8.29 -6.94
CA ARG A 113 -11.91 7.78 -6.72
C ARG A 113 -12.25 6.55 -7.55
N ASP A 114 -11.74 6.46 -8.78
CA ASP A 114 -12.01 5.32 -9.66
C ASP A 114 -11.19 4.10 -9.24
N ALA A 115 -9.92 4.29 -8.93
CA ALA A 115 -9.08 3.24 -8.38
C ALA A 115 -9.60 2.75 -7.01
N ALA A 116 -10.14 3.64 -6.18
CA ALA A 116 -10.70 3.29 -4.88
C ALA A 116 -11.84 2.26 -4.98
N LYS A 117 -12.64 2.28 -6.03
CA LYS A 117 -13.69 1.25 -6.22
C LYS A 117 -13.09 -0.15 -6.29
N GLY A 118 -12.02 -0.34 -7.06
CA GLY A 118 -11.30 -1.60 -7.15
C GLY A 118 -10.70 -2.01 -5.80
N LEU A 119 -9.97 -1.10 -5.16
CA LEU A 119 -9.35 -1.33 -3.85
C LEU A 119 -10.38 -1.70 -2.77
N ILE A 120 -11.52 -1.01 -2.72
CA ILE A 120 -12.59 -1.26 -1.76
C ILE A 120 -13.29 -2.60 -2.04
N LYS A 121 -13.50 -2.99 -3.30
CA LYS A 121 -14.01 -4.33 -3.64
C LYS A 121 -13.11 -5.43 -3.06
N VAL A 122 -11.80 -5.31 -3.22
CA VAL A 122 -10.82 -6.24 -2.64
C VAL A 122 -10.92 -6.24 -1.12
N LEU A 123 -11.00 -5.10 -0.47
CA LEU A 123 -11.17 -5.03 1.00
C LEU A 123 -12.43 -5.72 1.49
N VAL A 124 -13.54 -5.50 0.80
CA VAL A 124 -14.85 -6.09 1.16
C VAL A 124 -14.86 -7.61 0.98
N SER A 125 -14.18 -8.13 -0.06
CA SER A 125 -14.06 -9.57 -0.28
C SER A 125 -13.17 -10.26 0.76
N LEU A 126 -12.07 -9.61 1.18
CA LEU A 126 -11.13 -10.17 2.15
C LEU A 126 -11.59 -10.02 3.61
N TYR A 127 -12.29 -8.93 3.94
CA TYR A 127 -12.58 -8.57 5.33
C TYR A 127 -14.08 -8.40 5.57
N GLY A 128 -14.77 -9.53 5.81
CA GLY A 128 -16.22 -9.56 6.09
C GLY A 128 -16.66 -8.69 7.28
N ARG A 129 -15.77 -8.41 8.23
CA ARG A 129 -16.03 -7.62 9.44
C ARG A 129 -15.73 -6.12 9.29
N LEU A 130 -15.31 -5.66 8.11
CA LEU A 130 -15.00 -4.25 7.86
C LEU A 130 -16.28 -3.40 8.00
N GLN A 131 -16.21 -2.34 8.80
CA GLN A 131 -17.34 -1.46 9.12
C GLN A 131 -17.09 -0.03 8.66
N VAL A 132 -15.84 0.42 8.66
CA VAL A 132 -15.51 1.80 8.30
C VAL A 132 -14.24 1.86 7.46
N ILE A 133 -14.28 2.72 6.47
CA ILE A 133 -13.11 3.10 5.67
C ILE A 133 -12.95 4.61 5.82
N TRP A 134 -11.79 5.07 6.24
CA TRP A 134 -11.45 6.49 6.29
C TRP A 134 -10.65 6.88 5.07
N ALA A 135 -11.01 8.03 4.47
CA ALA A 135 -10.35 8.59 3.31
C ALA A 135 -10.30 10.12 3.40
N ASP A 136 -9.51 10.75 2.55
CA ASP A 136 -9.45 12.21 2.48
C ASP A 136 -10.58 12.85 1.65
N GLY A 137 -10.57 14.19 1.55
CA GLY A 137 -11.57 14.95 0.79
C GLY A 137 -11.61 14.61 -0.70
N GLY A 138 -10.52 14.11 -1.28
CA GLY A 138 -10.46 13.70 -2.69
C GLY A 138 -11.37 12.54 -3.04
N TYR A 139 -11.79 11.74 -2.05
CA TYR A 139 -12.70 10.61 -2.22
C TYR A 139 -14.18 10.94 -2.01
N LEU A 140 -14.49 12.23 -1.76
CA LEU A 140 -15.87 12.68 -1.56
C LEU A 140 -16.72 12.52 -2.84
N GLY A 141 -18.02 12.36 -2.69
CA GLY A 141 -19.00 12.32 -3.78
C GLY A 141 -19.66 10.96 -3.94
N ALA A 142 -19.90 10.55 -5.18
CA ALA A 142 -20.62 9.31 -5.51
C ALA A 142 -20.03 8.04 -4.86
N LEU A 143 -18.73 8.03 -4.58
CA LEU A 143 -18.06 6.90 -3.92
C LEU A 143 -18.65 6.60 -2.53
N VAL A 144 -19.04 7.61 -1.77
CA VAL A 144 -19.62 7.44 -0.43
C VAL A 144 -20.94 6.68 -0.49
N GLN A 145 -21.81 7.02 -1.43
CA GLN A 145 -23.08 6.34 -1.64
C GLN A 145 -22.88 4.92 -2.19
N TRP A 146 -21.98 4.77 -3.14
CA TRP A 146 -21.63 3.48 -3.70
C TRP A 146 -21.11 2.49 -2.63
N VAL A 147 -20.29 2.93 -1.68
CA VAL A 147 -19.82 2.07 -0.58
C VAL A 147 -20.95 1.57 0.30
N LYS A 148 -21.96 2.41 0.57
CA LYS A 148 -23.15 2.00 1.33
C LYS A 148 -23.92 0.88 0.63
N GLN A 149 -23.95 0.88 -0.71
CA GLN A 149 -24.65 -0.13 -1.51
C GLN A 149 -23.91 -1.48 -1.56
N LEU A 150 -22.59 -1.52 -1.31
CA LEU A 150 -21.83 -2.77 -1.33
C LEU A 150 -22.27 -3.77 -0.25
N ARG A 151 -22.81 -3.28 0.86
CA ARG A 151 -23.33 -4.12 1.96
C ARG A 151 -24.64 -3.50 2.50
N PRO A 152 -25.76 -3.67 1.80
CA PRO A 152 -27.03 -3.03 2.17
C PRO A 152 -27.54 -3.44 3.57
N PHE A 153 -27.24 -4.67 4.00
CA PHE A 153 -27.57 -5.17 5.34
C PHE A 153 -26.39 -5.05 6.34
N GLY A 154 -25.27 -4.47 5.93
CA GLY A 154 -24.05 -4.29 6.72
C GLY A 154 -23.81 -2.83 7.11
N LYS A 155 -22.97 -2.62 8.15
CA LYS A 155 -22.63 -1.28 8.66
C LYS A 155 -21.41 -0.66 7.93
N LEU A 156 -21.11 -1.06 6.67
CA LEU A 156 -19.94 -0.50 5.95
C LEU A 156 -20.22 0.95 5.56
N ARG A 157 -19.32 1.85 5.94
CA ARG A 157 -19.39 3.27 5.57
C ARG A 157 -18.00 3.80 5.17
N LEU A 158 -18.00 4.73 4.23
CA LEU A 158 -16.84 5.55 3.89
C LEU A 158 -16.97 6.88 4.61
N GLU A 159 -16.05 7.16 5.52
CA GLU A 159 -16.00 8.42 6.28
C GLU A 159 -14.88 9.31 5.72
N ILE A 160 -15.27 10.52 5.30
CA ILE A 160 -14.32 11.51 4.79
C ILE A 160 -13.77 12.33 5.93
N VAL A 161 -12.46 12.22 6.16
CA VAL A 161 -11.75 13.01 7.18
C VAL A 161 -11.26 14.29 6.52
N ARG A 162 -11.93 15.41 6.81
CA ARG A 162 -11.58 16.74 6.31
C ARG A 162 -10.69 17.51 7.29
N ARG A 163 -9.87 18.42 6.77
CA ARG A 163 -9.23 19.44 7.56
C ARG A 163 -10.31 20.45 7.99
N CYS A 164 -10.28 20.89 9.24
CA CYS A 164 -11.11 22.01 9.67
C CYS A 164 -10.51 23.29 9.10
N ASP A 165 -11.27 23.99 8.25
CA ASP A 165 -10.78 25.19 7.54
C ASP A 165 -10.45 26.36 8.48
N GLN A 166 -10.90 26.32 9.74
CA GLN A 166 -10.65 27.35 10.74
C GLN A 166 -9.26 27.27 11.42
N THR A 167 -8.47 26.20 11.15
CA THR A 167 -7.15 26.04 11.77
C THR A 167 -6.02 26.40 10.82
N LYS A 168 -5.36 27.56 11.06
CA LYS A 168 -4.09 27.93 10.42
C LYS A 168 -2.96 27.04 10.99
N GLY A 169 -2.06 26.55 10.12
CA GLY A 169 -0.89 25.74 10.50
C GLY A 169 -1.04 24.23 10.27
N PHE A 170 0.01 23.47 10.58
CA PHE A 170 0.04 22.01 10.45
C PHE A 170 -0.77 21.36 11.57
N LYS A 171 -1.77 20.57 11.24
CA LYS A 171 -2.55 19.75 12.18
C LYS A 171 -2.59 18.31 11.71
N VAL A 172 -2.21 17.39 12.60
CA VAL A 172 -2.32 15.96 12.35
C VAL A 172 -3.80 15.60 12.31
N LEU A 173 -4.28 15.16 11.14
CA LEU A 173 -5.67 14.72 10.99
C LEU A 173 -5.84 13.36 11.64
N PRO A 174 -6.84 13.20 12.54
CA PRO A 174 -7.10 11.92 13.19
C PRO A 174 -7.24 10.80 12.16
N LYS A 175 -6.59 9.66 12.42
CA LYS A 175 -6.62 8.44 11.59
C LYS A 175 -5.87 8.54 10.26
N ARG A 176 -5.96 9.65 9.49
CA ARG A 176 -5.27 9.81 8.20
C ARG A 176 -3.75 9.71 8.28
N TRP A 177 -3.14 10.29 9.31
CA TRP A 177 -1.69 10.24 9.51
C TRP A 177 -1.12 8.81 9.48
N ILE A 178 -1.97 7.79 9.72
CA ILE A 178 -1.55 6.38 9.75
C ILE A 178 -1.12 5.92 8.37
N VAL A 179 -1.91 6.19 7.33
CA VAL A 179 -1.53 5.80 5.96
C VAL A 179 -0.39 6.67 5.43
N GLU A 180 -0.35 7.96 5.79
CA GLU A 180 0.76 8.86 5.48
C GLU A 180 2.07 8.35 6.10
N ARG A 181 2.04 7.89 7.35
CA ARG A 181 3.17 7.21 8.02
C ARG A 181 3.59 5.95 7.26
N THR A 182 2.66 5.18 6.73
CA THR A 182 2.98 3.98 5.94
C THR A 182 3.72 4.37 4.66
N PHE A 183 3.28 5.39 3.94
CA PHE A 183 4.05 5.93 2.81
C PHE A 183 5.44 6.41 3.24
N GLY A 184 5.57 7.03 4.41
CA GLY A 184 6.85 7.40 5.00
C GLY A 184 7.77 6.20 5.24
N TRP A 185 7.25 5.04 5.67
CA TRP A 185 8.03 3.82 5.82
C TRP A 185 8.51 3.28 4.47
N LEU A 186 7.66 3.30 3.45
CA LEU A 186 8.02 2.90 2.08
C LEU A 186 9.13 3.80 1.53
N TYR A 187 9.01 5.12 1.72
CA TYR A 187 9.99 6.11 1.25
C TYR A 187 11.40 5.91 1.83
N LYS A 188 11.53 5.34 3.05
CA LYS A 188 12.81 4.98 3.66
C LYS A 188 13.55 3.87 2.90
N SER A 189 12.89 3.18 1.98
CA SER A 189 13.49 2.17 1.10
C SER A 189 13.79 2.78 -0.25
N ARG A 190 15.08 2.84 -0.64
CA ARG A 190 15.53 3.55 -1.84
C ARG A 190 14.84 3.06 -3.12
N ARG A 191 14.58 1.74 -3.23
CA ARG A 191 13.87 1.15 -4.37
C ARG A 191 12.44 1.68 -4.53
N LEU A 192 11.81 2.12 -3.45
CA LEU A 192 10.43 2.60 -3.45
C LEU A 192 10.29 4.13 -3.54
N ARG A 193 11.38 4.89 -3.66
CA ARG A 193 11.31 6.35 -3.90
C ARG A 193 10.76 6.68 -5.29
N SER A 194 11.01 5.80 -6.24
CA SER A 194 10.40 5.77 -7.58
C SER A 194 9.92 4.35 -7.86
N ASP A 195 9.21 4.13 -8.94
CA ASP A 195 8.81 2.79 -9.37
C ASP A 195 9.67 2.38 -10.58
N TYR A 196 10.55 1.40 -10.37
CA TYR A 196 11.48 0.89 -11.38
C TYR A 196 11.01 -0.40 -12.03
N GLU A 197 9.83 -0.90 -11.63
CA GLU A 197 9.36 -2.21 -12.07
C GLU A 197 8.59 -2.08 -13.38
N VAL A 198 8.87 -2.97 -14.35
CA VAL A 198 8.12 -2.99 -15.63
C VAL A 198 6.68 -3.44 -15.39
N ARG A 199 6.49 -4.46 -14.53
CA ARG A 199 5.19 -5.06 -14.24
C ARG A 199 4.59 -4.48 -12.96
N LEU A 200 3.25 -4.32 -12.95
CA LEU A 200 2.52 -3.79 -11.79
C LEU A 200 2.56 -4.74 -10.59
N ASP A 201 2.47 -6.07 -10.83
CA ASP A 201 2.58 -7.09 -9.78
C ASP A 201 3.96 -7.10 -9.11
N HIS A 202 5.03 -6.78 -9.85
CA HIS A 202 6.37 -6.59 -9.29
C HIS A 202 6.43 -5.34 -8.40
N SER A 203 5.77 -4.24 -8.80
CA SER A 203 5.67 -3.03 -7.97
C SER A 203 4.97 -3.33 -6.65
N GLU A 204 3.87 -4.07 -6.68
CA GLU A 204 3.16 -4.50 -5.47
C GLU A 204 4.03 -5.42 -4.60
N ALA A 205 4.74 -6.38 -5.20
CA ALA A 205 5.65 -7.28 -4.50
C ALA A 205 6.77 -6.52 -3.77
N MET A 206 7.37 -5.50 -4.39
CA MET A 206 8.39 -4.64 -3.75
C MET A 206 7.84 -3.94 -2.51
N ILE A 207 6.60 -3.45 -2.56
CA ILE A 207 5.93 -2.84 -1.41
C ILE A 207 5.73 -3.89 -0.30
N ARG A 208 5.22 -5.09 -0.65
CA ARG A 208 5.03 -6.18 0.33
C ARG A 208 6.35 -6.59 0.98
N ILE A 209 7.44 -6.74 0.21
CA ILE A 209 8.78 -7.08 0.74
C ILE A 209 9.26 -6.01 1.72
N CYS A 210 9.02 -4.72 1.43
CA CYS A 210 9.33 -3.63 2.36
C CYS A 210 8.58 -3.78 3.68
N MET A 211 7.28 -4.07 3.61
CA MET A 211 6.43 -4.25 4.80
C MET A 211 6.75 -5.53 5.55
N ILE A 212 7.08 -6.64 4.87
CA ILE A 212 7.57 -7.88 5.49
C ILE A 212 8.79 -7.58 6.37
N ARG A 213 9.78 -6.85 5.84
CA ARG A 213 10.96 -6.45 6.61
C ARG A 213 10.61 -5.61 7.84
N LEU A 214 9.63 -4.71 7.72
CA LEU A 214 9.16 -3.88 8.84
C LEU A 214 8.49 -4.75 9.91
N MET A 215 7.62 -5.68 9.50
CA MET A 215 6.89 -6.57 10.41
C MET A 215 7.82 -7.54 11.13
N LEU A 216 8.78 -8.14 10.44
CA LEU A 216 9.81 -8.98 11.05
C LEU A 216 10.59 -8.22 12.14
N LYS A 217 10.94 -6.94 11.89
CA LYS A 217 11.60 -6.12 12.90
C LYS A 217 10.72 -5.81 14.13
N ARG A 218 9.40 -5.70 13.94
CA ARG A 218 8.47 -5.50 15.06
C ARG A 218 8.36 -6.75 15.90
N LEU A 219 8.19 -7.90 15.27
CA LEU A 219 8.10 -9.19 15.96
C LEU A 219 9.37 -9.50 16.73
N ALA A 220 10.56 -9.30 16.14
CA ALA A 220 11.85 -9.51 16.81
C ALA A 220 12.12 -8.55 17.98
N LYS A 221 11.35 -7.48 18.17
CA LYS A 221 11.45 -6.58 19.32
C LYS A 221 10.45 -6.92 20.42
N ALA A 222 9.42 -7.67 20.08
CA ALA A 222 8.37 -8.09 21.01
C ALA A 222 8.67 -9.47 21.62
N SER A 223 9.66 -10.19 21.07
CA SER A 223 10.26 -11.42 21.62
C SER A 223 11.36 -11.07 22.62
#